data_c1c02a5fb2f1bb6b078f5291031972d0
#
_entry.id   c1c02a5fb2f1bb6b078f5291031972d0
#
_cell.length_a   1.000
_cell.length_b   1.000
_cell.length_c   1.000
_cell.angle_alpha   90.00
_cell.angle_beta   90.00
_cell.angle_gamma   90.00
#
_symmetry.space_group_name_H-M   'P 1'
#
loop_
_entity.id
_entity.type
_entity.pdbx_description
1 polymer ?
#
loop_
_entity_poly.entity_id
_entity_poly.type
_entity_poly.pdbx_seq_one_letter_code
_entity_poly.pdbx_strand_id
1 'polypeptide(L)'
;MLGTTFYHSSIKKIVSAFGTLFNNISIERANSSGVKETIKVPLAFAPKHKFTQRISQITDANYTGAEVQGTTPRMAFEYTALTYDPTRKLNTVQKTAVVKSGTNTTLDRYYQRVPYVMDFALYLWVTNTEDGLQIV
;
A
#
# COMPACT_ATOMS: atom_id res chain seq x y z
N MET A 1 -5.49 18.77 29.29
CA MET A 1 -6.88 18.56 28.89
C MET A 1 -6.93 17.47 27.82
N LEU A 2 -7.49 16.36 28.13
CA LEU A 2 -7.57 15.21 27.24
C LEU A 2 -8.93 15.27 26.52
N GLY A 3 -8.93 15.84 25.31
CA GLY A 3 -10.11 15.78 24.46
C GLY A 3 -10.34 14.36 23.93
N THR A 4 -11.52 14.09 23.45
CA THR A 4 -11.82 12.84 22.74
C THR A 4 -10.93 12.73 21.50
N THR A 5 -10.15 11.68 21.44
CA THR A 5 -9.31 11.40 20.26
C THR A 5 -10.21 10.99 19.10
N PHE A 6 -10.09 11.72 17.98
CA PHE A 6 -10.81 11.39 16.77
C PHE A 6 -9.86 10.94 15.68
N TYR A 7 -10.03 9.71 15.22
CA TYR A 7 -9.20 9.11 14.17
C TYR A 7 -9.98 8.92 12.87
N HIS A 8 -9.72 9.75 11.87
CA HIS A 8 -10.38 9.70 10.55
C HIS A 8 -9.95 8.52 9.66
N SER A 9 -8.89 7.82 10.02
CA SER A 9 -8.30 6.72 9.24
C SER A 9 -8.01 7.04 7.76
N SER A 10 -7.84 8.31 7.40
CA SER A 10 -7.63 8.74 6.02
C SER A 10 -6.39 8.12 5.39
N ILE A 11 -5.25 8.16 6.10
CA ILE A 11 -3.98 7.56 5.63
C ILE A 11 -4.16 6.04 5.47
N LYS A 12 -4.78 5.37 6.44
CA LYS A 12 -5.05 3.93 6.36
C LYS A 12 -5.89 3.58 5.12
N LYS A 13 -6.92 4.37 4.80
CA LYS A 13 -7.75 4.16 3.61
C LYS A 13 -6.96 4.33 2.31
N ILE A 14 -6.06 5.32 2.23
CA ILE A 14 -5.21 5.55 1.07
C ILE A 14 -4.22 4.41 0.89
N VAL A 15 -3.55 3.98 1.96
CA VAL A 15 -2.63 2.83 1.95
C VAL A 15 -3.37 1.55 1.51
N SER A 16 -4.57 1.33 2.02
CA SER A 16 -5.40 0.18 1.64
C SER A 16 -5.81 0.25 0.16
N ALA A 17 -6.22 1.43 -0.33
CA ALA A 17 -6.55 1.65 -1.73
C ALA A 17 -5.35 1.39 -2.66
N PHE A 18 -4.15 1.86 -2.28
CA PHE A 18 -2.93 1.57 -3.02
C PHE A 18 -2.66 0.05 -3.08
N GLY A 19 -2.80 -0.66 -1.96
CA GLY A 19 -2.64 -2.11 -1.91
C GLY A 19 -3.62 -2.86 -2.81
N THR A 20 -4.87 -2.37 -2.96
CA THR A 20 -5.86 -3.02 -3.83
C THR A 20 -5.53 -2.91 -5.31
N LEU A 21 -4.80 -1.88 -5.75
CA LEU A 21 -4.37 -1.73 -7.15
C LEU A 21 -3.45 -2.88 -7.60
N PHE A 22 -2.64 -3.41 -6.70
CA PHE A 22 -1.62 -4.42 -7.01
C PHE A 22 -1.94 -5.81 -6.44
N ASN A 23 -3.09 -6.01 -5.83
CA ASN A 23 -3.41 -7.25 -5.09
C ASN A 23 -3.72 -8.47 -5.98
N ASN A 24 -3.99 -8.29 -7.27
CA ASN A 24 -4.42 -9.37 -8.16
C ASN A 24 -3.43 -9.66 -9.29
N ILE A 25 -2.17 -9.34 -9.08
CA ILE A 25 -1.13 -9.62 -10.06
C ILE A 25 -0.79 -11.12 -10.02
N SER A 26 -0.71 -11.73 -11.19
CA SER A 26 -0.28 -13.10 -11.39
C SER A 26 0.72 -13.18 -12.53
N ILE A 27 1.64 -14.15 -12.45
CA ILE A 27 2.61 -14.45 -13.49
C ILE A 27 2.33 -15.84 -14.08
N GLU A 28 2.74 -16.07 -15.32
CA GLU A 28 2.69 -17.36 -15.97
C GLU A 28 4.11 -17.95 -16.04
N ARG A 29 4.27 -19.18 -15.56
CA ARG A 29 5.51 -19.97 -15.74
C ARG A 29 5.22 -21.21 -16.58
N ALA A 30 6.10 -21.49 -17.54
CA ALA A 30 6.08 -22.76 -18.24
C ALA A 30 6.80 -23.82 -17.38
N ASN A 31 6.12 -24.92 -17.10
CA ASN A 31 6.73 -26.07 -16.44
C ASN A 31 7.64 -26.81 -17.45
N SER A 32 8.54 -27.68 -16.96
CA SER A 32 9.44 -28.51 -17.76
C SER A 32 8.71 -29.35 -18.85
N SER A 33 7.40 -29.56 -18.68
CA SER A 33 6.52 -30.22 -19.66
C SER A 33 5.83 -29.27 -20.65
N GLY A 34 6.18 -27.97 -20.64
CA GLY A 34 5.58 -26.96 -21.51
C GLY A 34 4.17 -26.49 -21.10
N VAL A 35 3.66 -26.96 -19.96
CA VAL A 35 2.36 -26.54 -19.42
C VAL A 35 2.54 -25.20 -18.68
N LYS A 36 1.72 -24.22 -19.03
CA LYS A 36 1.70 -22.91 -18.35
C LYS A 36 0.98 -23.03 -17.01
N GLU A 37 1.63 -22.58 -15.96
CA GLU A 37 1.10 -22.47 -14.61
C GLU A 37 0.96 -20.99 -14.23
N THR A 38 -0.21 -20.61 -13.71
CA THR A 38 -0.47 -19.24 -13.24
C THR A 38 -0.20 -19.17 -11.75
N ILE A 39 0.77 -18.32 -11.35
CA ILE A 39 1.17 -18.13 -9.96
C ILE A 39 0.73 -16.74 -9.51
N LYS A 40 -0.06 -16.67 -8.44
CA LYS A 40 -0.46 -15.39 -7.85
C LYS A 40 0.70 -14.80 -7.04
N VAL A 41 0.99 -13.51 -7.25
CA VAL A 41 2.04 -12.78 -6.54
C VAL A 41 1.46 -12.15 -5.28
N PRO A 42 1.85 -12.60 -4.07
CA PRO A 42 1.36 -12.03 -2.83
C PRO A 42 1.93 -10.63 -2.59
N LEU A 43 1.08 -9.72 -2.14
CA LEU A 43 1.43 -8.35 -1.78
C LEU A 43 1.35 -8.15 -0.27
N ALA A 44 2.35 -7.49 0.32
CA ALA A 44 2.39 -7.15 1.74
C ALA A 44 2.70 -5.66 1.96
N PHE A 45 2.07 -5.07 2.98
CA PHE A 45 2.48 -3.75 3.46
C PHE A 45 3.59 -3.92 4.49
N ALA A 46 4.83 -3.67 4.10
CA ALA A 46 5.98 -3.81 4.97
C ALA A 46 7.17 -2.97 4.49
N PRO A 47 7.98 -2.40 5.41
CA PRO A 47 9.22 -1.75 5.08
C PRO A 47 10.21 -2.73 4.43
N LYS A 48 10.95 -2.27 3.41
CA LYS A 48 11.91 -3.07 2.64
C LYS A 48 12.86 -3.89 3.53
N HIS A 49 13.49 -3.24 4.51
CA HIS A 49 14.48 -3.88 5.37
C HIS A 49 13.89 -5.02 6.23
N LYS A 50 12.69 -4.84 6.79
CA LYS A 50 12.02 -5.90 7.57
C LYS A 50 11.60 -7.08 6.70
N PHE A 51 11.16 -6.78 5.49
CA PHE A 51 10.79 -7.83 4.55
C PHE A 51 12.00 -8.64 4.10
N THR A 52 13.13 -7.96 3.78
CA THR A 52 14.39 -8.61 3.43
C THR A 52 14.95 -9.45 4.58
N GLN A 53 14.92 -8.94 5.82
CA GLN A 53 15.32 -9.71 7.01
C GLN A 53 14.47 -10.97 7.18
N ARG A 54 13.17 -10.87 6.97
CA ARG A 54 12.27 -12.03 7.07
C ARG A 54 12.59 -13.10 6.03
N ILE A 55 12.93 -12.71 4.81
CA ILE A 55 13.36 -13.65 3.76
C ILE A 55 14.69 -14.31 4.14
N SER A 56 15.67 -13.55 4.64
CA SER A 56 16.97 -14.10 5.05
C SER A 56 16.87 -15.05 6.24
N GLN A 57 15.99 -14.78 7.21
CA GLN A 57 15.73 -15.66 8.35
C GLN A 57 15.14 -17.01 7.95
N ILE A 58 14.39 -17.07 6.85
CA ILE A 58 13.80 -18.31 6.33
C ILE A 58 14.88 -19.21 5.69
N THR A 59 15.98 -18.61 5.22
CA THR A 59 17.10 -19.34 4.59
C THR A 59 18.05 -19.97 5.63
N ASP A 60 17.90 -19.61 6.92
CA ASP A 60 18.74 -20.13 8.00
C ASP A 60 18.25 -21.54 8.39
N ALA A 61 19.05 -22.58 8.10
CA ALA A 61 18.71 -23.99 8.28
C ALA A 61 18.43 -24.40 9.74
N ASN A 62 18.73 -23.52 10.71
CA ASN A 62 18.51 -23.75 12.14
C ASN A 62 17.21 -23.09 12.68
N TYR A 63 16.42 -22.46 11.83
CA TYR A 63 15.20 -21.80 12.29
C TYR A 63 14.03 -22.80 12.37
N THR A 64 13.72 -23.25 13.58
CA THR A 64 12.60 -24.14 13.90
C THR A 64 11.28 -23.39 14.15
N GLY A 65 11.18 -22.12 13.78
CA GLY A 65 9.95 -21.33 13.86
C GLY A 65 9.11 -21.52 12.61
N ALA A 66 7.79 -21.50 12.78
CA ALA A 66 6.76 -21.74 11.77
C ALA A 66 7.19 -21.37 10.35
N GLU A 67 7.19 -22.33 9.44
CA GLU A 67 7.55 -22.21 8.03
C GLU A 67 6.78 -21.08 7.34
N VAL A 68 7.33 -19.89 7.38
CA VAL A 68 6.90 -18.83 6.47
C VAL A 68 7.60 -19.11 5.15
N GLN A 69 6.93 -19.86 4.30
CA GLN A 69 7.45 -20.16 2.96
C GLN A 69 7.86 -18.85 2.26
N GLY A 70 9.16 -18.66 2.13
CA GLY A 70 9.79 -17.56 1.42
C GLY A 70 9.69 -17.72 -0.09
N THR A 71 8.51 -18.17 -0.59
CA THR A 71 8.31 -18.38 -2.02
C THR A 71 8.36 -17.05 -2.78
N THR A 72 9.24 -16.96 -3.76
CA THR A 72 9.24 -15.92 -4.79
C THR A 72 8.37 -16.38 -5.96
N PRO A 73 7.67 -15.49 -6.65
CA PRO A 73 7.70 -14.03 -6.59
C PRO A 73 6.87 -13.44 -5.43
N ARG A 74 7.30 -12.29 -4.92
CA ARG A 74 6.61 -11.54 -3.87
C ARG A 74 6.73 -10.04 -4.07
N MET A 75 5.72 -9.31 -3.63
CA MET A 75 5.74 -7.86 -3.60
C MET A 75 5.55 -7.33 -2.19
N ALA A 76 6.19 -6.20 -1.91
CA ALA A 76 5.87 -5.40 -0.74
C ALA A 76 5.85 -3.94 -1.11
N PHE A 77 5.06 -3.16 -0.39
CA PHE A 77 5.04 -1.72 -0.55
C PHE A 77 5.12 -1.03 0.80
N GLU A 78 5.67 0.15 0.79
CA GLU A 78 5.72 1.00 1.98
C GLU A 78 5.37 2.45 1.62
N TYR A 79 4.89 3.16 2.60
CA TYR A 79 4.72 4.60 2.56
C TYR A 79 6.05 5.26 2.90
N THR A 80 6.56 6.12 2.02
CA THR A 80 7.89 6.74 2.15
C THR A 80 7.84 8.19 2.59
N ALA A 81 6.94 8.98 2.03
CA ALA A 81 6.85 10.41 2.35
C ALA A 81 5.45 10.99 2.21
N LEU A 82 5.21 12.06 2.98
CA LEU A 82 4.03 12.91 2.87
C LEU A 82 4.51 14.35 2.72
N THR A 83 4.40 14.91 1.52
CA THR A 83 4.93 16.23 1.19
C THR A 83 3.80 17.18 0.85
N TYR A 84 3.85 18.40 1.37
CA TYR A 84 2.91 19.45 0.99
C TYR A 84 3.10 19.85 -0.48
N ASP A 85 2.00 19.96 -1.22
CA ASP A 85 2.02 20.35 -2.63
C ASP A 85 1.63 21.82 -2.80
N PRO A 86 2.61 22.73 -2.97
CA PRO A 86 2.34 24.15 -3.13
C PRO A 86 1.71 24.49 -4.48
N THR A 87 1.85 23.62 -5.50
CA THR A 87 1.33 23.88 -6.85
C THR A 87 -0.19 23.77 -6.90
N ARG A 88 -0.78 22.96 -6.04
CA ARG A 88 -2.24 22.78 -5.90
C ARG A 88 -2.83 23.54 -4.72
N LYS A 89 -2.09 24.54 -4.20
CA LYS A 89 -2.57 25.37 -3.09
C LYS A 89 -3.83 26.14 -3.49
N LEU A 90 -4.88 25.95 -2.70
CA LEU A 90 -6.14 26.70 -2.81
C LEU A 90 -6.20 27.82 -1.77
N ASN A 91 -7.17 28.71 -1.92
CA ASN A 91 -7.35 29.83 -0.99
C ASN A 91 -7.66 29.30 0.42
N THR A 92 -6.82 29.62 1.40
CA THR A 92 -6.93 29.16 2.80
C THR A 92 -8.13 29.76 3.53
N VAL A 93 -8.70 30.86 3.06
CA VAL A 93 -9.83 31.57 3.66
C VAL A 93 -11.17 30.98 3.21
N GLN A 94 -11.18 30.18 2.16
CA GLN A 94 -12.42 29.59 1.62
C GLN A 94 -13.02 28.58 2.61
N LYS A 95 -14.31 28.79 2.92
CA LYS A 95 -15.12 27.88 3.71
C LYS A 95 -16.29 27.41 2.86
N THR A 96 -16.53 26.12 2.85
CA THR A 96 -17.69 25.53 2.18
C THR A 96 -18.70 25.11 3.23
N ALA A 97 -19.95 25.51 3.06
CA ALA A 97 -21.07 25.08 3.91
C ALA A 97 -21.88 24.03 3.15
N VAL A 98 -22.12 22.90 3.79
CA VAL A 98 -22.96 21.81 3.25
C VAL A 98 -24.08 21.53 4.23
N VAL A 99 -25.29 21.34 3.70
CA VAL A 99 -26.44 20.95 4.52
C VAL A 99 -26.18 19.56 5.08
N LYS A 100 -26.32 19.41 6.39
CA LYS A 100 -26.15 18.12 7.06
C LYS A 100 -27.25 17.16 6.58
N SER A 101 -26.83 15.99 6.10
CA SER A 101 -27.76 14.96 5.65
C SER A 101 -28.73 14.56 6.77
N GLY A 102 -30.02 14.66 6.50
CA GLY A 102 -31.10 14.33 7.45
C GLY A 102 -31.70 15.49 8.25
N THR A 103 -31.12 16.70 8.17
CA THR A 103 -31.68 17.87 8.86
C THR A 103 -31.48 19.13 8.00
N ASN A 104 -32.52 19.67 7.41
CA ASN A 104 -32.41 20.89 6.57
C ASN A 104 -32.10 22.18 7.36
N THR A 105 -31.86 22.09 8.67
CA THR A 105 -31.68 23.23 9.57
C THR A 105 -30.27 23.47 10.04
N THR A 106 -29.35 22.50 9.84
CA THR A 106 -27.97 22.62 10.31
C THR A 106 -26.98 22.55 9.15
N LEU A 107 -26.04 23.51 9.14
CA LEU A 107 -24.95 23.59 8.13
C LEU A 107 -23.66 23.12 8.75
N ASP A 108 -23.03 22.11 8.12
CA ASP A 108 -21.67 21.74 8.40
C ASP A 108 -20.72 22.65 7.62
N ARG A 109 -19.77 23.27 8.31
CA ARG A 109 -18.76 24.14 7.70
C ARG A 109 -17.44 23.37 7.56
N TYR A 110 -16.95 23.29 6.34
CA TYR A 110 -15.66 22.67 6.04
C TYR A 110 -14.66 23.75 5.65
N TYR A 111 -13.47 23.66 6.25
CA TYR A 111 -12.32 24.45 5.80
C TYR A 111 -11.77 23.89 4.48
N GLN A 112 -11.11 24.75 3.72
CA GLN A 112 -10.44 24.34 2.48
C GLN A 112 -9.42 23.25 2.78
N ARG A 113 -9.45 22.18 1.97
CA ARG A 113 -8.54 21.06 2.10
C ARG A 113 -7.13 21.48 1.67
N VAL A 114 -6.13 21.01 2.41
CA VAL A 114 -4.72 21.23 2.10
C VAL A 114 -4.23 20.08 1.23
N PRO A 115 -3.61 20.36 0.05
CA PRO A 115 -3.11 19.31 -0.82
C PRO A 115 -1.78 18.75 -0.31
N TYR A 116 -1.69 17.42 -0.29
CA TYR A 116 -0.47 16.68 0.01
C TYR A 116 -0.23 15.62 -1.05
N VAL A 117 1.03 15.37 -1.37
CA VAL A 117 1.49 14.23 -2.15
C VAL A 117 1.94 13.14 -1.18
N MET A 118 1.50 11.93 -1.43
CA MET A 118 1.89 10.76 -0.66
C MET A 118 2.69 9.83 -1.57
N ASP A 119 3.94 9.58 -1.21
CA ASP A 119 4.86 8.74 -1.98
C ASP A 119 4.83 7.31 -1.45
N PHE A 120 4.70 6.37 -2.37
CA PHE A 120 4.77 4.95 -2.09
C PHE A 120 5.92 4.33 -2.86
N ALA A 121 6.64 3.43 -2.21
CA ALA A 121 7.62 2.57 -2.86
C ALA A 121 7.08 1.15 -2.96
N LEU A 122 7.11 0.58 -4.16
CA LEU A 122 6.74 -0.81 -4.42
C LEU A 122 8.02 -1.60 -4.68
N TYR A 123 8.19 -2.70 -3.97
CA TYR A 123 9.34 -3.59 -4.08
C TYR A 123 8.90 -4.95 -4.59
N LEU A 124 9.70 -5.50 -5.49
CA LEU A 124 9.47 -6.80 -6.09
C LEU A 124 10.67 -7.71 -5.81
N TRP A 125 10.40 -8.91 -5.35
CA TRP A 125 11.41 -9.97 -5.19
C TRP A 125 11.04 -11.13 -6.10
N VAL A 126 11.94 -11.41 -7.03
CA VAL A 126 11.82 -12.49 -8.02
C VAL A 126 13.11 -13.30 -8.08
N THR A 127 13.00 -14.55 -8.48
CA THR A 127 14.15 -15.41 -8.72
C THR A 127 14.64 -15.26 -10.16
N ASN A 128 13.72 -15.08 -11.11
CA ASN A 128 14.01 -14.96 -12.53
C ASN A 128 13.68 -13.55 -13.03
N THR A 129 14.49 -13.03 -13.94
CA THR A 129 14.27 -11.73 -14.58
C THR A 129 12.96 -11.70 -15.37
N GLU A 130 12.58 -12.82 -16.00
CA GLU A 130 11.34 -12.96 -16.77
C GLU A 130 10.10 -12.73 -15.90
N ASP A 131 10.07 -13.31 -14.70
CA ASP A 131 8.98 -13.10 -13.75
C ASP A 131 8.85 -11.61 -13.35
N GLY A 132 9.99 -10.93 -13.19
CA GLY A 132 10.03 -9.51 -12.91
C GLY A 132 9.44 -8.66 -14.04
N LEU A 133 9.76 -8.99 -15.28
CA LEU A 133 9.26 -8.27 -16.46
C LEU A 133 7.76 -8.50 -16.72
N GLN A 134 7.21 -9.62 -16.30
CA GLN A 134 5.76 -9.85 -16.39
C GLN A 134 4.95 -9.00 -15.40
N ILE A 135 5.56 -8.51 -14.32
CA ILE A 135 4.88 -7.73 -13.28
C ILE A 135 4.96 -6.22 -13.55
N VAL A 136 5.99 -5.74 -14.22
CA VAL A 136 6.25 -4.34 -14.56
C VAL A 136 5.55 -3.95 -15.85
#